data_9bdb2c13c7aee4168bad63af0534df6b
#
_entry.id   9bdb2c13c7aee4168bad63af0534df6b
#
_cell.length_a   1.000
_cell.length_b   1.000
_cell.length_c   1.000
_cell.angle_alpha   90.00
_cell.angle_beta   90.00
_cell.angle_gamma   90.00
#
_symmetry.space_group_name_H-M   'P 1'
#
loop_
_entity.id
_entity.type
_entity.pdbx_description
1 polymer ?
#
loop_
_entity_poly.entity_id
_entity_poly.type
_entity_poly.pdbx_seq_one_letter_code
_entity_poly.pdbx_strand_id
1 'polypeptide(L)'
;MTANLRVVPDEQSLGAAGADIVCDVVRAVPNAVITFATGQSGVPIYRALAERVERREIDFSRVRVFELDGYVGIPLADRRSLYGWLKRDVIVPLRIPEGDITRLRGEASDPVAACREYDRALDRAGGYDLAILGLGPNGHVAFNEPPADPQSDAHVLDVTEESVESAVRYWGSREQVPRRAVTTGLRRLIAAGRVLLVARGEAKRTALERALGSDADPMTPASFLNRSADVTFLTDLPMR
;
A
#
# COMPACT_ATOMS: atom_id res chain seq x y z
N MET A 1 -0.81 15.75 -15.72
CA MET A 1 0.34 14.88 -16.08
C MET A 1 -0.24 13.53 -16.40
N THR A 2 0.27 12.81 -17.39
CA THR A 2 -0.20 11.46 -17.74
C THR A 2 0.45 10.45 -16.80
N ALA A 3 -0.36 9.57 -16.19
CA ALA A 3 0.15 8.45 -15.40
C ALA A 3 1.16 7.64 -16.22
N ASN A 4 2.27 7.26 -15.60
CA ASN A 4 3.26 6.39 -16.22
C ASN A 4 2.80 4.93 -16.10
N LEU A 5 2.31 4.34 -17.18
CA LEU A 5 1.98 2.92 -17.24
C LEU A 5 3.21 2.11 -17.67
N ARG A 6 3.66 1.20 -16.80
CA ARG A 6 4.75 0.26 -17.07
C ARG A 6 4.21 -1.16 -17.12
N VAL A 7 4.16 -1.72 -18.32
CA VAL A 7 3.77 -3.12 -18.55
C VAL A 7 5.04 -3.97 -18.62
N VAL A 8 5.04 -5.10 -17.92
CA VAL A 8 6.15 -6.05 -17.90
C VAL A 8 5.66 -7.46 -18.23
N PRO A 9 6.52 -8.35 -18.75
CA PRO A 9 6.05 -9.63 -19.30
C PRO A 9 5.62 -10.65 -18.23
N ASP A 10 6.14 -10.56 -17.01
CA ASP A 10 5.94 -11.58 -15.98
C ASP A 10 6.18 -11.06 -14.55
N GLU A 11 5.90 -11.93 -13.57
CA GLU A 11 6.07 -11.66 -12.14
C GLU A 11 7.51 -11.31 -11.76
N GLN A 12 8.50 -11.98 -12.35
CA GLN A 12 9.90 -11.72 -12.05
C GLN A 12 10.33 -10.33 -12.52
N SER A 13 9.95 -9.97 -13.73
CA SER A 13 10.17 -8.64 -14.30
C SER A 13 9.44 -7.55 -13.51
N LEU A 14 8.22 -7.85 -13.02
CA LEU A 14 7.47 -6.94 -12.17
C LEU A 14 8.19 -6.72 -10.83
N GLY A 15 8.67 -7.79 -10.20
CA GLY A 15 9.46 -7.72 -8.98
C GLY A 15 10.71 -6.87 -9.16
N ALA A 16 11.49 -7.12 -10.23
CA ALA A 16 12.71 -6.36 -10.53
C ALA A 16 12.41 -4.88 -10.80
N ALA A 17 11.41 -4.59 -11.64
CA ALA A 17 11.02 -3.23 -12.00
C ALA A 17 10.52 -2.40 -10.81
N GLY A 18 9.70 -3.01 -9.94
CA GLY A 18 9.25 -2.36 -8.71
C GLY A 18 10.39 -2.15 -7.72
N ALA A 19 11.28 -3.14 -7.57
CA ALA A 19 12.44 -3.03 -6.70
C ALA A 19 13.41 -1.94 -7.17
N ASP A 20 13.59 -1.73 -8.48
CA ASP A 20 14.38 -0.62 -9.02
C ASP A 20 13.83 0.73 -8.54
N ILE A 21 12.52 0.95 -8.66
CA ILE A 21 11.86 2.18 -8.22
C ILE A 21 12.07 2.43 -6.73
N VAL A 22 11.92 1.39 -5.89
CA VAL A 22 12.14 1.50 -4.45
C VAL A 22 13.59 1.83 -4.13
N CYS A 23 14.54 1.11 -4.76
CA CYS A 23 15.98 1.34 -4.55
C CYS A 23 16.40 2.75 -4.96
N ASP A 24 15.84 3.29 -6.05
CA ASP A 24 16.14 4.66 -6.48
C ASP A 24 15.73 5.69 -5.43
N VAL A 25 14.54 5.51 -4.82
CA VAL A 25 14.08 6.38 -3.72
C VAL A 25 15.00 6.26 -2.50
N VAL A 26 15.33 5.03 -2.07
CA VAL A 26 16.17 4.80 -0.88
C VAL A 26 17.60 5.31 -1.09
N ARG A 27 18.15 5.20 -2.30
CA ARG A 27 19.47 5.78 -2.62
C ARG A 27 19.46 7.30 -2.60
N ALA A 28 18.39 7.92 -3.13
CA ALA A 28 18.23 9.37 -3.12
C ALA A 28 17.95 9.93 -1.73
N VAL A 29 17.13 9.22 -0.94
CA VAL A 29 16.69 9.60 0.42
C VAL A 29 16.87 8.42 1.36
N PRO A 30 18.06 8.21 1.97
CA PRO A 30 18.34 7.05 2.81
C PRO A 30 17.42 6.87 4.02
N ASN A 31 16.83 7.95 4.52
CA ASN A 31 15.84 7.95 5.61
C ASN A 31 14.40 8.16 5.10
N ALA A 32 14.12 7.70 3.88
CA ALA A 32 12.81 7.85 3.25
C ALA A 32 11.68 7.33 4.13
N VAL A 33 10.55 8.01 4.05
CA VAL A 33 9.27 7.60 4.64
C VAL A 33 8.51 6.80 3.59
N ILE A 34 8.36 5.50 3.84
CA ILE A 34 7.76 4.58 2.87
C ILE A 34 6.57 3.87 3.49
N THR A 35 5.49 3.73 2.73
CA THR A 35 4.41 2.80 3.05
C THR A 35 4.38 1.65 2.04
N PHE A 36 4.09 0.44 2.54
CA PHE A 36 4.08 -0.79 1.76
C PHE A 36 2.71 -1.45 1.85
N ALA A 37 2.08 -1.69 0.70
CA ALA A 37 0.85 -2.45 0.65
C ALA A 37 1.07 -3.89 1.12
N THR A 38 0.18 -4.36 1.96
CA THR A 38 0.06 -5.78 2.28
C THR A 38 -0.76 -6.49 1.20
N GLY A 39 -0.50 -7.77 0.98
CA GLY A 39 -1.19 -8.56 -0.04
C GLY A 39 -0.31 -9.00 -1.20
N GLN A 40 -0.88 -9.81 -2.10
CA GLN A 40 -0.11 -10.58 -3.08
C GLN A 40 0.58 -9.75 -4.17
N SER A 41 0.05 -8.57 -4.50
CA SER A 41 0.58 -7.77 -5.62
C SER A 41 2.01 -7.28 -5.38
N GLY A 42 2.34 -6.89 -4.14
CA GLY A 42 3.67 -6.38 -3.76
C GLY A 42 4.72 -7.47 -3.51
N VAL A 43 4.32 -8.71 -3.26
CA VAL A 43 5.24 -9.79 -2.84
C VAL A 43 6.45 -9.98 -3.76
N PRO A 44 6.31 -9.96 -5.10
CA PRO A 44 7.47 -10.09 -6.00
C PRO A 44 8.49 -8.98 -5.81
N ILE A 45 8.03 -7.75 -5.57
CA ILE A 45 8.90 -6.59 -5.32
C ILE A 45 9.65 -6.79 -4.01
N TYR A 46 8.95 -7.21 -2.96
CA TYR A 46 9.55 -7.40 -1.63
C TYR A 46 10.59 -8.52 -1.62
N ARG A 47 10.37 -9.60 -2.38
CA ARG A 47 11.36 -10.67 -2.60
C ARG A 47 12.60 -10.14 -3.32
N ALA A 48 12.42 -9.41 -4.41
CA ALA A 48 13.53 -8.83 -5.15
C ALA A 48 14.34 -7.83 -4.29
N LEU A 49 13.67 -7.05 -3.42
CA LEU A 49 14.34 -6.16 -2.47
C LEU A 49 15.11 -6.95 -1.41
N ALA A 50 14.53 -8.02 -0.84
CA ALA A 50 15.18 -8.86 0.15
C ALA A 50 16.49 -9.50 -0.41
N GLU A 51 16.43 -10.00 -1.64
CA GLU A 51 17.61 -10.52 -2.34
C GLU A 51 18.71 -9.46 -2.50
N ARG A 52 18.35 -8.21 -2.80
CA ARG A 52 19.31 -7.10 -2.92
C ARG A 52 19.93 -6.73 -1.56
N VAL A 53 19.12 -6.77 -0.48
CA VAL A 53 19.62 -6.57 0.89
C VAL A 53 20.61 -7.67 1.28
N GLU A 54 20.30 -8.95 0.96
CA GLU A 54 21.19 -10.06 1.21
C GLU A 54 22.53 -9.90 0.47
N ARG A 55 22.50 -9.43 -0.79
CA ARG A 55 23.68 -9.12 -1.59
C ARG A 55 24.37 -7.81 -1.23
N ARG A 56 23.85 -7.07 -0.23
CA ARG A 56 24.36 -5.75 0.21
C ARG A 56 24.37 -4.68 -0.89
N GLU A 57 23.44 -4.76 -1.84
CA GLU A 57 23.29 -3.79 -2.93
C GLU A 57 22.49 -2.55 -2.49
N ILE A 58 21.72 -2.68 -1.40
CA ILE A 58 20.88 -1.63 -0.82
C ILE A 58 20.76 -1.80 0.70
N ASP A 59 20.63 -0.71 1.43
CA ASP A 59 20.46 -0.67 2.89
C ASP A 59 19.19 0.06 3.28
N PHE A 60 18.32 -0.62 4.03
CA PHE A 60 17.06 -0.09 4.55
C PHE A 60 17.13 0.27 6.04
N SER A 61 18.32 0.21 6.68
CA SER A 61 18.47 0.42 8.12
C SER A 61 18.07 1.81 8.62
N ARG A 62 17.87 2.77 7.72
CA ARG A 62 17.46 4.15 8.03
C ARG A 62 16.08 4.50 7.48
N VAL A 63 15.45 3.58 6.74
CA VAL A 63 14.11 3.79 6.16
C VAL A 63 13.08 3.80 7.30
N ARG A 64 12.16 4.74 7.25
CA ARG A 64 11.03 4.86 8.16
C ARG A 64 9.78 4.31 7.50
N VAL A 65 9.16 3.31 8.12
CA VAL A 65 7.94 2.68 7.60
C VAL A 65 6.72 3.19 8.32
N PHE A 66 5.71 3.58 7.56
CA PHE A 66 4.39 3.89 8.05
C PHE A 66 3.42 2.82 7.57
N GLU A 67 2.74 2.14 8.50
CA GLU A 67 1.75 1.11 8.20
C GLU A 67 0.60 1.70 7.39
N LEU A 68 0.25 1.07 6.26
CA LEU A 68 -0.72 1.61 5.30
C LEU A 68 -2.16 1.54 5.84
N ASP A 69 -2.51 0.38 6.40
CA ASP A 69 -3.86 0.03 6.84
C ASP A 69 -3.85 -1.12 7.84
N GLY A 70 -4.99 -1.34 8.50
CA GLY A 70 -5.15 -2.43 9.46
C GLY A 70 -6.62 -2.74 9.73
N TYR A 71 -6.92 -3.94 10.19
CA TYR A 71 -8.25 -4.26 10.67
C TYR A 71 -8.46 -3.80 12.10
N VAL A 72 -9.67 -3.29 12.41
CA VAL A 72 -10.03 -2.88 13.77
C VAL A 72 -10.23 -4.10 14.65
N GLY A 73 -9.64 -4.04 15.86
CA GLY A 73 -9.83 -5.05 16.91
C GLY A 73 -9.02 -6.34 16.73
N ILE A 74 -8.15 -6.43 15.71
CA ILE A 74 -7.31 -7.60 15.49
C ILE A 74 -6.02 -7.45 16.30
N PRO A 75 -5.72 -8.38 17.23
CA PRO A 75 -4.50 -8.32 18.02
C PRO A 75 -3.22 -8.41 17.15
N LEU A 76 -2.16 -7.74 17.58
CA LEU A 76 -0.86 -7.81 16.89
C LEU A 76 -0.31 -9.21 16.71
N ALA A 77 -0.57 -10.09 17.68
CA ALA A 77 -0.10 -11.47 17.67
C ALA A 77 -0.89 -12.35 16.68
N ASP A 78 -2.02 -11.86 16.14
CA ASP A 78 -2.76 -12.61 15.12
C ASP A 78 -1.96 -12.61 13.81
N ARG A 79 -1.63 -13.80 13.33
CA ARG A 79 -0.85 -13.98 12.10
C ARG A 79 -1.56 -13.45 10.84
N ARG A 80 -2.88 -13.17 10.94
CA ARG A 80 -3.70 -12.61 9.86
C ARG A 80 -3.73 -11.08 9.89
N SER A 81 -3.15 -10.44 10.94
CA SER A 81 -3.05 -8.97 11.00
C SER A 81 -2.21 -8.46 9.83
N LEU A 82 -2.60 -7.30 9.28
CA LEU A 82 -1.84 -6.69 8.17
C LEU A 82 -0.44 -6.29 8.64
N TYR A 83 -0.29 -5.85 9.89
CA TYR A 83 1.03 -5.65 10.48
C TYR A 83 1.90 -6.92 10.52
N GLY A 84 1.29 -8.06 10.86
CA GLY A 84 1.98 -9.36 10.82
C GLY A 84 2.49 -9.69 9.41
N TRP A 85 1.72 -9.35 8.39
CA TRP A 85 2.14 -9.48 7.00
C TRP A 85 3.28 -8.52 6.65
N LEU A 86 3.12 -7.25 6.97
CA LEU A 86 4.15 -6.23 6.77
C LEU A 86 5.48 -6.64 7.44
N LYS A 87 5.40 -7.15 8.68
CA LYS A 87 6.58 -7.62 9.42
C LYS A 87 7.26 -8.79 8.72
N ARG A 88 6.48 -9.79 8.29
CA ARG A 88 7.00 -11.00 7.66
C ARG A 88 7.58 -10.76 6.27
N ASP A 89 6.88 -9.97 5.45
CA ASP A 89 7.18 -9.86 4.02
C ASP A 89 8.08 -8.66 3.69
N VAL A 90 8.16 -7.66 4.59
CA VAL A 90 8.92 -6.42 4.36
C VAL A 90 9.93 -6.16 5.48
N ILE A 91 9.46 -5.94 6.72
CA ILE A 91 10.29 -5.40 7.80
C ILE A 91 11.47 -6.33 8.10
N VAL A 92 11.21 -7.62 8.32
CA VAL A 92 12.25 -8.59 8.67
C VAL A 92 13.20 -8.84 7.49
N PRO A 93 12.72 -9.14 6.25
CA PRO A 93 13.61 -9.37 5.11
C PRO A 93 14.45 -8.15 4.73
N LEU A 94 13.91 -6.93 4.86
CA LEU A 94 14.64 -5.71 4.54
C LEU A 94 15.47 -5.19 5.72
N ARG A 95 15.45 -5.86 6.89
CA ARG A 95 16.21 -5.50 8.11
C ARG A 95 15.91 -4.09 8.62
N ILE A 96 14.64 -3.66 8.49
CA ILE A 96 14.18 -2.37 8.97
C ILE A 96 14.07 -2.42 10.49
N PRO A 97 14.66 -1.46 11.25
CA PRO A 97 14.58 -1.45 12.71
C PRO A 97 13.13 -1.25 13.20
N GLU A 98 12.73 -1.96 14.25
CA GLU A 98 11.37 -1.83 14.81
C GLU A 98 11.06 -0.41 15.31
N GLY A 99 12.08 0.34 15.76
CA GLY A 99 11.94 1.73 16.20
C GLY A 99 11.59 2.72 15.08
N ASP A 100 11.78 2.33 13.82
CA ASP A 100 11.52 3.16 12.64
C ASP A 100 10.15 2.86 12.00
N ILE A 101 9.27 2.16 12.73
CA ILE A 101 7.94 1.78 12.26
C ILE A 101 6.87 2.58 13.00
N THR A 102 6.11 3.36 12.25
CA THR A 102 4.90 4.03 12.75
C THR A 102 3.67 3.21 12.35
N ARG A 103 2.95 2.73 13.36
CA ARG A 103 1.79 1.87 13.16
C ARG A 103 0.49 2.65 13.09
N LEU A 104 -0.42 2.19 12.24
CA LEU A 104 -1.82 2.62 12.22
C LEU A 104 -2.65 1.62 13.05
N ARG A 105 -2.76 1.92 14.35
CA ARG A 105 -3.20 0.98 15.40
C ARG A 105 -4.70 0.69 15.38
N GLY A 106 -5.13 -0.26 14.54
CA GLY A 106 -6.52 -0.72 14.50
C GLY A 106 -6.97 -1.45 15.78
N GLU A 107 -6.04 -2.00 16.56
CA GLU A 107 -6.28 -2.65 17.85
C GLU A 107 -6.38 -1.68 19.03
N ALA A 108 -6.16 -0.39 18.83
CA ALA A 108 -6.28 0.60 19.89
C ALA A 108 -7.71 0.66 20.46
N SER A 109 -7.84 1.01 21.73
CA SER A 109 -9.15 1.22 22.38
C SER A 109 -9.95 2.36 21.73
N ASP A 110 -9.26 3.36 21.19
CA ASP A 110 -9.81 4.42 20.34
C ASP A 110 -9.06 4.47 19.00
N PRO A 111 -9.52 3.72 17.98
CA PRO A 111 -8.88 3.71 16.67
C PRO A 111 -9.01 5.05 15.94
N VAL A 112 -10.02 5.88 16.26
CA VAL A 112 -10.17 7.22 15.68
C VAL A 112 -9.08 8.15 16.22
N ALA A 113 -8.79 8.10 17.52
CA ALA A 113 -7.66 8.83 18.08
C ALA A 113 -6.32 8.34 17.50
N ALA A 114 -6.17 7.02 17.31
CA ALA A 114 -4.98 6.43 16.68
C ALA A 114 -4.75 6.94 15.25
N CYS A 115 -5.80 7.09 14.45
CA CYS A 115 -5.72 7.71 13.11
C CYS A 115 -5.20 9.15 13.19
N ARG A 116 -5.73 9.97 14.11
CA ARG A 116 -5.24 11.34 14.30
C ARG A 116 -3.79 11.42 14.75
N GLU A 117 -3.35 10.50 15.60
CA GLU A 117 -1.94 10.40 16.03
C GLU A 117 -1.03 10.01 14.87
N TYR A 118 -1.48 9.09 14.06
CA TYR A 118 -0.78 8.64 12.85
C TYR A 118 -0.57 9.81 11.87
N ASP A 119 -1.62 10.57 11.54
CA ASP A 119 -1.52 11.72 10.64
C ASP A 119 -0.53 12.77 11.17
N ARG A 120 -0.60 13.08 12.49
CA ARG A 120 0.37 14.00 13.11
C ARG A 120 1.81 13.47 13.05
N ALA A 121 2.00 12.15 13.16
CA ALA A 121 3.31 11.56 13.02
C ALA A 121 3.81 11.66 11.56
N LEU A 122 2.93 11.43 10.60
CA LEU A 122 3.25 11.55 9.17
C LEU A 122 3.57 13.01 8.79
N ASP A 123 2.83 13.99 9.34
CA ASP A 123 3.13 15.42 9.15
C ASP A 123 4.53 15.79 9.67
N ARG A 124 4.89 15.32 10.89
CA ARG A 124 6.23 15.53 11.43
C ARG A 124 7.33 14.83 10.62
N ALA A 125 6.99 13.75 9.95
CA ALA A 125 7.91 13.02 9.08
C ALA A 125 8.10 13.68 7.71
N GLY A 126 7.25 14.63 7.33
CA GLY A 126 7.27 15.34 6.04
C GLY A 126 6.40 14.71 4.95
N GLY A 127 5.54 13.75 5.29
CA GLY A 127 4.75 12.96 4.33
C GLY A 127 5.46 11.71 3.86
N TYR A 128 4.89 11.03 2.86
CA TYR A 128 5.52 9.88 2.21
C TYR A 128 6.50 10.30 1.12
N ASP A 129 7.71 9.79 1.14
CA ASP A 129 8.63 9.83 -0.03
C ASP A 129 8.18 8.81 -1.10
N LEU A 130 7.65 7.65 -0.66
CA LEU A 130 7.13 6.62 -1.55
C LEU A 130 5.91 5.90 -0.94
N ALA A 131 4.83 5.80 -1.73
CA ALA A 131 3.69 4.95 -1.42
C ALA A 131 3.64 3.76 -2.38
N ILE A 132 3.81 2.54 -1.89
CA ILE A 132 3.64 1.30 -2.66
C ILE A 132 2.26 0.76 -2.37
N LEU A 133 1.41 0.72 -3.40
CA LEU A 133 -0.01 0.43 -3.29
C LEU A 133 -0.40 -0.79 -4.12
N GLY A 134 -1.34 -1.58 -3.62
CA GLY A 134 -2.08 -2.56 -4.41
C GLY A 134 -3.36 -1.95 -4.96
N LEU A 135 -3.99 -2.63 -5.91
CA LEU A 135 -5.28 -2.26 -6.48
C LEU A 135 -6.35 -3.25 -6.02
N GLY A 136 -7.40 -2.76 -5.38
CA GLY A 136 -8.57 -3.56 -5.03
C GLY A 136 -9.44 -3.92 -6.24
N PRO A 137 -10.32 -4.93 -6.14
CA PRO A 137 -11.17 -5.34 -7.26
C PRO A 137 -12.18 -4.24 -7.67
N ASN A 138 -12.63 -3.43 -6.71
CA ASN A 138 -13.52 -2.28 -6.92
C ASN A 138 -12.77 -0.96 -7.19
N GLY A 139 -11.45 -1.01 -7.36
CA GLY A 139 -10.61 0.17 -7.59
C GLY A 139 -10.13 0.88 -6.33
N HIS A 140 -10.34 0.31 -5.13
CA HIS A 140 -9.80 0.89 -3.90
C HIS A 140 -8.27 0.80 -3.84
N VAL A 141 -7.66 1.71 -3.09
CA VAL A 141 -6.25 1.67 -2.67
C VAL A 141 -6.18 1.76 -1.15
N ALA A 142 -5.35 0.92 -0.52
CA ALA A 142 -5.46 0.64 0.91
C ALA A 142 -6.90 0.21 1.24
N PHE A 143 -7.53 0.72 2.30
CA PHE A 143 -8.98 0.58 2.52
C PHE A 143 -9.77 1.86 2.17
N ASN A 144 -9.29 2.70 1.24
CA ASN A 144 -10.12 3.79 0.73
C ASN A 144 -11.16 3.22 -0.25
N GLU A 145 -12.29 2.77 0.30
CA GLU A 145 -13.37 2.11 -0.41
C GLU A 145 -14.26 3.11 -1.17
N PRO A 146 -14.87 2.70 -2.31
CA PRO A 146 -15.84 3.54 -3.01
C PRO A 146 -17.16 3.74 -2.21
N PRO A 147 -17.77 4.95 -2.26
CA PRO A 147 -17.22 6.18 -2.82
C PRO A 147 -16.18 6.81 -1.89
N ALA A 148 -14.98 7.14 -2.42
CA ALA A 148 -13.90 7.67 -1.61
C ALA A 148 -13.74 9.18 -1.74
N ASP A 149 -13.39 9.83 -0.62
CA ASP A 149 -13.06 11.25 -0.58
C ASP A 149 -11.55 11.46 -0.78
N PRO A 150 -11.13 12.17 -1.87
CA PRO A 150 -9.72 12.45 -2.12
C PRO A 150 -9.09 13.38 -1.07
N GLN A 151 -9.88 14.04 -0.23
CA GLN A 151 -9.40 14.89 0.86
C GLN A 151 -9.31 14.15 2.20
N SER A 152 -9.64 12.86 2.24
CA SER A 152 -9.61 12.08 3.48
C SER A 152 -8.21 12.02 4.10
N ASP A 153 -8.15 12.20 5.41
CA ASP A 153 -7.03 11.83 6.28
C ASP A 153 -7.17 10.37 6.74
N ALA A 154 -6.26 9.89 7.58
CA ALA A 154 -6.38 8.56 8.17
C ALA A 154 -7.71 8.42 8.93
N HIS A 155 -8.44 7.36 8.68
CA HIS A 155 -9.79 7.19 9.21
C HIS A 155 -10.14 5.73 9.47
N VAL A 156 -11.21 5.55 10.24
CA VAL A 156 -11.89 4.27 10.45
C VAL A 156 -13.03 4.16 9.45
N LEU A 157 -13.23 2.98 8.89
CA LEU A 157 -14.30 2.72 7.92
C LEU A 157 -14.91 1.33 8.12
N ASP A 158 -16.09 1.13 7.54
CA ASP A 158 -16.69 -0.18 7.36
C ASP A 158 -16.19 -0.78 6.03
N VAL A 159 -15.73 -2.05 6.09
CA VAL A 159 -15.20 -2.75 4.91
C VAL A 159 -16.38 -3.15 4.01
N THR A 160 -16.30 -2.86 2.72
CA THR A 160 -17.35 -3.22 1.74
C THR A 160 -17.51 -4.73 1.61
N GLU A 161 -18.70 -5.17 1.20
CA GLU A 161 -18.99 -6.60 1.02
C GLU A 161 -18.07 -7.24 -0.03
N GLU A 162 -17.68 -6.50 -1.06
CA GLU A 162 -16.75 -6.95 -2.09
C GLU A 162 -15.34 -7.15 -1.52
N SER A 163 -14.89 -6.26 -0.65
CA SER A 163 -13.60 -6.40 0.03
C SER A 163 -13.62 -7.51 1.07
N VAL A 164 -14.73 -7.71 1.77
CA VAL A 164 -14.93 -8.87 2.64
C VAL A 164 -14.81 -10.17 1.86
N GLU A 165 -15.51 -10.31 0.74
CA GLU A 165 -15.45 -11.51 -0.11
C GLU A 165 -14.02 -11.77 -0.61
N SER A 166 -13.34 -10.74 -1.06
CA SER A 166 -11.93 -10.82 -1.47
C SER A 166 -10.99 -11.28 -0.35
N ALA A 167 -11.33 -10.99 0.91
CA ALA A 167 -10.53 -11.33 2.07
C ALA A 167 -10.79 -12.75 2.62
N VAL A 168 -11.88 -13.41 2.24
CA VAL A 168 -12.25 -14.76 2.74
C VAL A 168 -11.09 -15.76 2.63
N ARG A 169 -10.33 -15.71 1.54
CA ARG A 169 -9.17 -16.60 1.32
C ARG A 169 -8.07 -16.46 2.39
N TYR A 170 -8.03 -15.36 3.12
CA TYR A 170 -7.05 -15.11 4.19
C TYR A 170 -7.61 -15.39 5.57
N TRP A 171 -8.94 -15.30 5.71
CA TRP A 171 -9.64 -15.44 6.99
C TRP A 171 -10.30 -16.81 7.17
N GLY A 172 -10.45 -17.58 6.09
CA GLY A 172 -11.05 -18.92 6.11
C GLY A 172 -12.55 -18.93 5.90
N SER A 173 -13.30 -17.96 6.44
CA SER A 173 -14.72 -17.77 6.17
C SER A 173 -15.11 -16.29 6.20
N ARG A 174 -16.26 -15.97 5.60
CA ARG A 174 -16.81 -14.61 5.53
C ARG A 174 -17.11 -14.00 6.91
N GLU A 175 -17.54 -14.84 7.86
CA GLU A 175 -17.88 -14.44 9.22
C GLU A 175 -16.63 -14.05 10.01
N GLN A 176 -15.48 -14.60 9.66
CA GLN A 176 -14.21 -14.30 10.31
C GLN A 176 -13.54 -13.03 9.77
N VAL A 177 -13.95 -12.54 8.60
CA VAL A 177 -13.39 -11.30 8.06
C VAL A 177 -13.85 -10.11 8.92
N PRO A 178 -12.92 -9.31 9.46
CA PRO A 178 -13.28 -8.11 10.22
C PRO A 178 -14.04 -7.11 9.35
N ARG A 179 -15.07 -6.50 9.94
CA ARG A 179 -15.98 -5.59 9.24
C ARG A 179 -15.56 -4.13 9.28
N ARG A 180 -14.54 -3.80 10.08
CA ARG A 180 -14.02 -2.44 10.19
C ARG A 180 -12.52 -2.42 10.00
N ALA A 181 -12.02 -1.36 9.41
CA ALA A 181 -10.61 -1.13 9.16
C ALA A 181 -10.19 0.30 9.53
N VAL A 182 -8.90 0.51 9.69
CA VAL A 182 -8.23 1.80 9.70
C VAL A 182 -7.39 1.89 8.43
N THR A 183 -7.33 3.06 7.83
CA THR A 183 -6.55 3.29 6.60
C THR A 183 -5.94 4.68 6.59
N THR A 184 -4.76 4.82 5.98
CA THR A 184 -4.28 6.16 5.59
C THR A 184 -5.21 6.74 4.53
N GLY A 185 -5.47 8.05 4.59
CA GLY A 185 -6.41 8.68 3.65
C GLY A 185 -5.79 8.97 2.28
N LEU A 186 -6.68 9.13 1.28
CA LEU A 186 -6.28 9.41 -0.11
C LEU A 186 -5.45 10.69 -0.23
N ARG A 187 -5.75 11.74 0.57
CA ARG A 187 -5.00 12.99 0.53
C ARG A 187 -3.50 12.76 0.75
N ARG A 188 -3.14 11.86 1.68
CA ARG A 188 -1.76 11.51 2.00
C ARG A 188 -1.09 10.71 0.89
N LEU A 189 -1.84 9.79 0.27
CA LEU A 189 -1.34 8.95 -0.82
C LEU A 189 -1.13 9.77 -2.10
N ILE A 190 -2.06 10.66 -2.43
CA ILE A 190 -1.95 11.57 -3.58
C ILE A 190 -0.77 12.54 -3.43
N ALA A 191 -0.51 13.01 -2.19
CA ALA A 191 0.58 13.93 -1.89
C ALA A 191 1.95 13.26 -1.72
N ALA A 192 2.05 11.94 -1.83
CA ALA A 192 3.33 11.23 -1.76
C ALA A 192 4.31 11.73 -2.84
N GLY A 193 5.60 11.81 -2.50
CA GLY A 193 6.65 12.21 -3.43
C GLY A 193 6.70 11.33 -4.67
N ARG A 194 6.46 10.02 -4.49
CA ARG A 194 6.26 9.03 -5.57
C ARG A 194 5.20 8.02 -5.18
N VAL A 195 4.40 7.59 -6.14
CA VAL A 195 3.41 6.51 -5.99
C VAL A 195 3.75 5.37 -6.94
N LEU A 196 3.81 4.16 -6.41
CA LEU A 196 3.92 2.91 -7.17
C LEU A 196 2.67 2.08 -6.92
N LEU A 197 1.72 2.09 -7.87
CA LEU A 197 0.56 1.21 -7.82
C LEU A 197 0.85 -0.06 -8.59
N VAL A 198 0.65 -1.22 -7.95
CA VAL A 198 0.93 -2.54 -8.50
C VAL A 198 -0.37 -3.31 -8.73
N ALA A 199 -0.65 -3.64 -9.98
CA ALA A 199 -1.81 -4.44 -10.37
C ALA A 199 -1.35 -5.73 -11.06
N ARG A 200 -1.73 -6.90 -10.54
CA ARG A 200 -1.34 -8.21 -11.06
C ARG A 200 -2.51 -9.11 -11.33
N GLY A 201 -2.42 -9.84 -12.44
CA GLY A 201 -3.37 -10.87 -12.82
C GLY A 201 -4.67 -10.33 -13.40
N GLU A 202 -5.31 -11.13 -14.23
CA GLU A 202 -6.46 -10.74 -15.05
C GLU A 202 -7.64 -10.15 -14.24
N ALA A 203 -7.84 -10.63 -13.02
CA ALA A 203 -8.89 -10.10 -12.13
C ALA A 203 -8.75 -8.60 -11.79
N LYS A 204 -7.60 -7.99 -12.09
CA LYS A 204 -7.35 -6.55 -11.85
C LYS A 204 -7.52 -5.68 -13.09
N ARG A 205 -7.71 -6.26 -14.27
CA ARG A 205 -7.78 -5.55 -15.55
C ARG A 205 -8.80 -4.41 -15.53
N THR A 206 -10.06 -4.71 -15.24
CA THR A 206 -11.14 -3.72 -15.25
C THR A 206 -10.89 -2.58 -14.25
N ALA A 207 -10.41 -2.91 -13.04
CA ALA A 207 -10.08 -1.91 -12.03
C ALA A 207 -8.90 -1.03 -12.48
N LEU A 208 -7.88 -1.62 -13.11
CA LEU A 208 -6.72 -0.92 -13.64
C LEU A 208 -7.11 0.00 -14.81
N GLU A 209 -7.92 -0.46 -15.75
CA GLU A 209 -8.42 0.33 -16.87
C GLU A 209 -9.20 1.56 -16.38
N ARG A 210 -10.07 1.40 -15.38
CA ARG A 210 -10.79 2.51 -14.74
C ARG A 210 -9.82 3.47 -14.03
N ALA A 211 -8.84 2.94 -13.31
CA ALA A 211 -7.85 3.76 -12.60
C ALA A 211 -6.98 4.60 -13.55
N LEU A 212 -6.68 4.08 -14.74
CA LEU A 212 -5.92 4.79 -15.79
C LEU A 212 -6.76 5.81 -16.56
N GLY A 213 -8.08 5.79 -16.40
CA GLY A 213 -8.99 6.76 -17.02
C GLY A 213 -8.63 8.20 -16.67
N SER A 214 -9.00 9.13 -17.56
CA SER A 214 -8.64 10.56 -17.44
C SER A 214 -9.35 11.26 -16.27
N ASP A 215 -10.54 10.79 -15.89
CA ASP A 215 -11.39 11.44 -14.90
C ASP A 215 -11.24 10.77 -13.52
N ALA A 216 -10.96 11.61 -12.53
CA ALA A 216 -10.93 11.16 -11.15
C ALA A 216 -12.35 10.87 -10.65
N ASP A 217 -12.61 9.62 -10.27
CA ASP A 217 -13.92 9.10 -9.93
C ASP A 217 -13.92 8.55 -8.49
N PRO A 218 -14.77 9.07 -7.58
CA PRO A 218 -14.94 8.52 -6.23
C PRO A 218 -15.29 7.02 -6.21
N MET A 219 -15.94 6.52 -7.27
CA MET A 219 -16.26 5.09 -7.41
C MET A 219 -15.06 4.25 -7.89
N THR A 220 -13.94 4.89 -8.22
CA THR A 220 -12.67 4.25 -8.56
C THR A 220 -11.54 4.98 -7.85
N PRO A 221 -11.35 4.79 -6.53
CA PRO A 221 -10.42 5.59 -5.72
C PRO A 221 -9.00 5.67 -6.27
N ALA A 222 -8.50 4.60 -6.92
CA ALA A 222 -7.18 4.59 -7.57
C ALA A 222 -7.05 5.64 -8.68
N SER A 223 -8.14 6.11 -9.30
CA SER A 223 -8.12 7.15 -10.33
C SER A 223 -7.62 8.50 -9.81
N PHE A 224 -7.79 8.77 -8.52
CA PHE A 224 -7.28 9.99 -7.90
C PHE A 224 -5.75 10.05 -7.88
N LEU A 225 -5.06 8.92 -7.98
CA LEU A 225 -3.60 8.87 -8.02
C LEU A 225 -3.01 9.53 -9.28
N ASN A 226 -3.82 9.69 -10.34
CA ASN A 226 -3.42 10.47 -11.53
C ASN A 226 -3.13 11.95 -11.21
N ARG A 227 -3.53 12.42 -10.03
CA ARG A 227 -3.23 13.77 -9.52
C ARG A 227 -1.88 13.86 -8.80
N SER A 228 -1.24 12.72 -8.50
CA SER A 228 0.08 12.69 -7.88
C SER A 228 1.15 13.25 -8.81
N ALA A 229 2.17 13.86 -8.24
CA ALA A 229 3.26 14.47 -9.01
C ALA A 229 4.09 13.43 -9.81
N ASP A 230 4.30 12.25 -9.21
CA ASP A 230 5.01 11.11 -9.83
C ASP A 230 4.26 9.82 -9.48
N VAL A 231 3.51 9.27 -10.44
CA VAL A 231 2.79 8.00 -10.29
C VAL A 231 3.18 7.01 -11.37
N THR A 232 3.51 5.80 -10.96
CA THR A 232 3.75 4.66 -11.84
C THR A 232 2.71 3.57 -11.56
N PHE A 233 1.98 3.17 -12.59
CA PHE A 233 1.14 1.97 -12.61
C PHE A 233 1.97 0.83 -13.18
N LEU A 234 2.33 -0.14 -12.35
CA LEU A 234 3.15 -1.30 -12.74
C LEU A 234 2.26 -2.54 -12.83
N THR A 235 2.30 -3.23 -13.96
CA THR A 235 1.43 -4.38 -14.22
C THR A 235 2.09 -5.45 -15.10
N ASP A 236 1.68 -6.71 -14.90
CA ASP A 236 1.97 -7.85 -15.79
C ASP A 236 0.84 -8.09 -16.82
N LEU A 237 -0.18 -7.23 -16.82
CA LEU A 237 -1.30 -7.33 -17.77
C LEU A 237 -0.94 -6.64 -19.08
N PRO A 238 -1.05 -7.34 -20.23
CA PRO A 238 -0.96 -6.69 -21.53
C PRO A 238 -2.11 -5.69 -21.67
N MET A 239 -1.81 -4.40 -21.71
CA MET A 239 -2.78 -3.33 -21.92
C MET A 239 -2.85 -3.03 -23.43
N ARG A 240 -4.07 -2.82 -23.94
CA ARG A 240 -4.33 -2.49 -25.35
C ARG A 240 -4.39 -0.98 -25.55
#